data_f92a5974a6df666bacf1b6afc187cb42
#
_entry.id   f92a5974a6df666bacf1b6afc187cb42
#
_cell.length_a   1.000
_cell.length_b   1.000
_cell.length_c   1.000
_cell.angle_alpha   90.00
_cell.angle_beta   90.00
_cell.angle_gamma   90.00
#
_symmetry.space_group_name_H-M   'P 1'
#
loop_
_entity.id
_entity.type
_entity.pdbx_description
1 polymer ?
#
loop_
_entity_poly.entity_id
_entity_poly.type
_entity_poly.pdbx_seq_one_letter_code
_entity_poly.pdbx_strand_id
1 'polypeptide(L)'
;MEYVRLNNGVKMPILGFGVYQIPKEETKKCVLDAIKVGFRAIDTAQSYFNESEVGDAIVECGVPREELFITTKVWIDNYGYDACRKSVMDSLKKLKTDYIDLVLLHQPFGDYYGAYRALEELYEEGKIKAIGVSNFYPDRLADICLFGRKIVPMVNQIEVNPLNARFIDQENMEKYGVKMEAWAPFGEGRNNLFTNEVLVNIGKKYNKSSAQVMLRWLIQRGVIIACKSTHIERMEENINVFDFTLSDEDMEEINKLNTDNSLFFNHQDPKMVEWFDNIVKSRRENEDCRKDKKNW
;
A
#
# COMPACT_ATOMS: atom_id res chain seq x y z
N MET A 1 8.35 0.85 17.17
CA MET A 1 7.31 0.71 16.13
C MET A 1 5.94 0.96 16.75
N GLU A 2 5.14 1.84 16.18
CA GLU A 2 3.75 2.09 16.57
C GLU A 2 2.80 1.23 15.72
N TYR A 3 1.56 1.00 16.20
CA TYR A 3 0.57 0.16 15.53
C TYR A 3 -0.78 0.86 15.46
N VAL A 4 -1.49 0.65 14.37
CA VAL A 4 -2.90 1.06 14.20
C VAL A 4 -3.80 -0.16 14.41
N ARG A 5 -4.93 0.04 15.06
CA ARG A 5 -5.97 -1.00 15.17
C ARG A 5 -6.97 -0.84 14.03
N LEU A 6 -7.12 -1.87 13.21
CA LEU A 6 -8.14 -1.94 12.15
C LEU A 6 -9.53 -2.16 12.76
N ASN A 7 -10.60 -1.94 11.97
CA ASN A 7 -11.98 -2.06 12.44
C ASN A 7 -12.40 -3.47 12.89
N ASN A 8 -11.64 -4.50 12.48
CA ASN A 8 -11.82 -5.88 12.96
C ASN A 8 -10.93 -6.23 14.17
N GLY A 9 -10.18 -5.27 14.71
CA GLY A 9 -9.29 -5.46 15.86
C GLY A 9 -7.86 -5.87 15.55
N VAL A 10 -7.54 -6.24 14.31
CA VAL A 10 -6.17 -6.58 13.89
C VAL A 10 -5.25 -5.37 14.09
N LYS A 11 -4.04 -5.61 14.60
CA LYS A 11 -3.01 -4.59 14.76
C LYS A 11 -2.09 -4.59 13.54
N MET A 12 -1.98 -3.46 12.86
CA MET A 12 -1.11 -3.25 11.71
C MET A 12 0.02 -2.27 12.07
N PRO A 13 1.30 -2.56 11.76
CA PRO A 13 2.37 -1.58 11.92
C PRO A 13 2.06 -0.31 11.13
N ILE A 14 2.23 0.87 11.74
CA ILE A 14 1.92 2.15 11.09
C ILE A 14 2.90 2.49 9.97
N LEU A 15 4.10 1.91 10.01
CA LEU A 15 5.15 2.12 9.00
C LEU A 15 5.56 0.77 8.41
N GLY A 16 5.35 0.59 7.11
CA GLY A 16 5.67 -0.58 6.33
C GLY A 16 6.68 -0.30 5.21
N PHE A 17 7.26 -1.37 4.68
CA PHE A 17 8.19 -1.36 3.57
C PHE A 17 7.49 -1.82 2.28
N GLY A 18 7.45 -0.94 1.28
CA GLY A 18 6.88 -1.22 -0.04
C GLY A 18 7.93 -1.70 -1.05
N VAL A 19 7.55 -2.63 -1.93
CA VAL A 19 8.47 -3.18 -2.95
C VAL A 19 8.10 -2.78 -4.38
N TYR A 20 7.24 -1.79 -4.57
CA TYR A 20 6.93 -1.27 -5.91
C TYR A 20 8.17 -0.71 -6.60
N GLN A 21 8.34 -1.02 -7.89
CA GLN A 21 9.52 -0.63 -8.70
C GLN A 21 10.88 -1.12 -8.15
N ILE A 22 10.92 -2.11 -7.28
CA ILE A 22 12.17 -2.82 -6.97
C ILE A 22 12.32 -3.92 -8.01
N PRO A 23 13.46 -3.98 -8.74
CA PRO A 23 13.71 -5.08 -9.68
C PRO A 23 13.57 -6.44 -9.00
N LYS A 24 13.07 -7.41 -9.74
CA LYS A 24 12.78 -8.76 -9.22
C LYS A 24 14.00 -9.37 -8.55
N GLU A 25 15.16 -9.26 -9.17
CA GLU A 25 16.46 -9.76 -8.71
C GLU A 25 16.95 -9.11 -7.41
N GLU A 26 16.50 -7.89 -7.10
CA GLU A 26 16.88 -7.15 -5.90
C GLU A 26 15.84 -7.28 -4.77
N THR A 27 14.59 -7.66 -5.10
CA THR A 27 13.46 -7.62 -4.17
C THR A 27 13.72 -8.43 -2.91
N LYS A 28 14.17 -9.69 -3.04
CA LYS A 28 14.46 -10.54 -1.89
C LYS A 28 15.47 -9.88 -0.94
N LYS A 29 16.58 -9.36 -1.47
CA LYS A 29 17.61 -8.69 -0.68
C LYS A 29 17.05 -7.47 0.04
N CYS A 30 16.32 -6.61 -0.68
CA CYS A 30 15.73 -5.40 -0.09
C CYS A 30 14.74 -5.71 1.05
N VAL A 31 13.93 -6.76 0.91
CA VAL A 31 13.00 -7.19 1.97
C VAL A 31 13.76 -7.74 3.19
N LEU A 32 14.81 -8.55 2.98
CA LEU A 32 15.66 -9.03 4.08
C LEU A 32 16.34 -7.87 4.81
N ASP A 33 16.89 -6.89 4.09
CA ASP A 33 17.49 -5.69 4.67
C ASP A 33 16.45 -4.88 5.47
N ALA A 34 15.24 -4.68 4.93
CA ALA A 34 14.17 -3.97 5.62
C ALA A 34 13.74 -4.69 6.93
N ILE A 35 13.59 -6.02 6.91
CA ILE A 35 13.27 -6.79 8.11
C ILE A 35 14.41 -6.72 9.13
N LYS A 36 15.66 -6.77 8.68
CA LYS A 36 16.86 -6.66 9.52
C LYS A 36 16.94 -5.33 10.26
N VAL A 37 16.60 -4.21 9.61
CA VAL A 37 16.57 -2.89 10.25
C VAL A 37 15.34 -2.65 11.12
N GLY A 38 14.35 -3.57 11.13
CA GLY A 38 13.23 -3.55 12.05
C GLY A 38 11.85 -3.35 11.43
N PHE A 39 11.70 -3.26 10.11
CA PHE A 39 10.37 -3.30 9.48
C PHE A 39 9.70 -4.64 9.75
N ARG A 40 8.38 -4.58 9.99
CA ARG A 40 7.54 -5.77 10.23
C ARG A 40 6.33 -5.81 9.30
N ALA A 41 6.04 -4.76 8.55
CA ALA A 41 5.03 -4.73 7.49
C ALA A 41 5.72 -4.67 6.12
N ILE A 42 5.32 -5.56 5.19
CA ILE A 42 5.83 -5.64 3.82
C ILE A 42 4.65 -5.53 2.87
N ASP A 43 4.71 -4.56 1.95
CA ASP A 43 3.67 -4.29 0.95
C ASP A 43 4.15 -4.66 -0.45
N THR A 44 3.48 -5.62 -1.08
CA THR A 44 3.64 -6.03 -2.48
C THR A 44 2.31 -5.98 -3.24
N ALA A 45 2.28 -6.48 -4.47
CA ALA A 45 1.08 -6.64 -5.27
C ALA A 45 1.29 -7.67 -6.40
N GLN A 46 0.21 -8.28 -6.87
CA GLN A 46 0.24 -9.17 -8.05
C GLN A 46 0.87 -8.49 -9.27
N SER A 47 0.55 -7.20 -9.48
CA SER A 47 1.04 -6.41 -10.62
C SER A 47 2.51 -6.00 -10.52
N TYR A 48 3.18 -6.20 -9.38
CA TYR A 48 4.61 -5.91 -9.22
C TYR A 48 5.49 -7.06 -9.69
N PHE A 49 4.92 -8.26 -9.87
CA PHE A 49 5.58 -9.47 -10.34
C PHE A 49 6.76 -9.95 -9.47
N ASN A 50 6.77 -9.57 -8.19
CA ASN A 50 7.82 -9.88 -7.23
C ASN A 50 7.33 -10.57 -5.95
N GLU A 51 6.08 -11.07 -5.93
CA GLU A 51 5.51 -11.78 -4.76
C GLU A 51 6.35 -13.02 -4.37
N SER A 52 6.94 -13.71 -5.34
CA SER A 52 7.77 -14.91 -5.08
C SER A 52 9.06 -14.56 -4.32
N GLU A 53 9.69 -13.45 -4.68
CA GLU A 53 10.91 -12.94 -4.05
C GLU A 53 10.64 -12.41 -2.64
N VAL A 54 9.45 -11.80 -2.43
CA VAL A 54 8.96 -11.47 -1.09
C VAL A 54 8.75 -12.75 -0.27
N GLY A 55 8.14 -13.78 -0.86
CA GLY A 55 7.95 -15.09 -0.21
C GLY A 55 9.28 -15.75 0.18
N ASP A 56 10.30 -15.67 -0.70
CA ASP A 56 11.64 -16.16 -0.40
C ASP A 56 12.26 -15.44 0.79
N ALA A 57 12.09 -14.12 0.86
CA ALA A 57 12.58 -13.33 1.98
C ALA A 57 11.85 -13.66 3.29
N ILE A 58 10.51 -13.84 3.26
CA ILE A 58 9.72 -14.23 4.44
C ILE A 58 10.23 -15.54 5.04
N VAL A 59 10.52 -16.53 4.21
CA VAL A 59 11.03 -17.83 4.67
C VAL A 59 12.44 -17.74 5.25
N GLU A 60 13.28 -16.86 4.69
CA GLU A 60 14.72 -16.78 5.03
C GLU A 60 15.04 -15.77 6.14
N CYS A 61 14.14 -14.82 6.44
CA CYS A 61 14.45 -13.69 7.32
C CYS A 61 14.71 -14.05 8.78
N GLY A 62 14.37 -15.27 9.22
CA GLY A 62 14.55 -15.72 10.61
C GLY A 62 13.57 -15.10 11.61
N VAL A 63 12.60 -14.28 11.16
CA VAL A 63 11.54 -13.70 11.99
C VAL A 63 10.31 -14.61 11.89
N PRO A 64 9.65 -14.95 13.02
CA PRO A 64 8.41 -15.72 13.01
C PRO A 64 7.35 -15.08 12.10
N ARG A 65 6.63 -15.90 11.31
CA ARG A 65 5.63 -15.41 10.34
C ARG A 65 4.56 -14.51 10.99
N GLU A 66 4.17 -14.82 12.20
CA GLU A 66 3.16 -14.09 12.98
C GLU A 66 3.62 -12.71 13.45
N GLU A 67 4.92 -12.43 13.43
CA GLU A 67 5.48 -11.10 13.71
C GLU A 67 5.54 -10.23 12.46
N LEU A 68 5.33 -10.81 11.27
CA LEU A 68 5.29 -10.08 10.01
C LEU A 68 3.85 -9.78 9.61
N PHE A 69 3.64 -8.59 9.05
CA PHE A 69 2.39 -8.15 8.45
C PHE A 69 2.57 -8.04 6.94
N ILE A 70 1.98 -8.94 6.18
CA ILE A 70 2.17 -9.03 4.73
C ILE A 70 0.94 -8.53 4.02
N THR A 71 1.12 -7.53 3.16
CA THR A 71 0.08 -6.97 2.28
C THR A 71 0.35 -7.35 0.83
N THR A 72 -0.66 -7.82 0.13
CA THR A 72 -0.67 -7.90 -1.34
C THR A 72 -1.96 -7.32 -1.91
N LYS A 73 -1.99 -7.13 -3.24
CA LYS A 73 -3.11 -6.48 -3.92
C LYS A 73 -3.54 -7.30 -5.14
N VAL A 74 -4.85 -7.53 -5.26
CA VAL A 74 -5.43 -8.17 -6.44
C VAL A 74 -5.45 -7.15 -7.58
N TRP A 75 -4.87 -7.52 -8.72
CA TRP A 75 -4.87 -6.67 -9.91
C TRP A 75 -6.17 -6.80 -10.70
N ILE A 76 -6.52 -5.79 -11.48
CA ILE A 76 -7.79 -5.70 -12.25
C ILE A 76 -8.03 -6.93 -13.13
N ASP A 77 -6.99 -7.52 -13.73
CA ASP A 77 -7.08 -8.72 -14.58
C ASP A 77 -7.73 -9.90 -13.86
N ASN A 78 -7.59 -9.92 -12.54
CA ASN A 78 -8.08 -10.97 -11.65
C ASN A 78 -9.37 -10.56 -10.91
N TYR A 79 -10.07 -9.52 -11.37
CA TYR A 79 -11.35 -9.13 -10.78
C TYR A 79 -12.49 -10.07 -11.25
N GLY A 80 -13.61 -10.00 -10.53
CA GLY A 80 -14.66 -11.03 -10.56
C GLY A 80 -14.41 -12.09 -9.48
N TYR A 81 -15.45 -12.85 -9.14
CA TYR A 81 -15.42 -13.75 -7.99
C TYR A 81 -14.41 -14.90 -8.15
N ASP A 82 -14.54 -15.72 -9.20
CA ASP A 82 -13.69 -16.90 -9.37
C ASP A 82 -12.23 -16.56 -9.64
N ALA A 83 -12.00 -15.56 -10.49
CA ALA A 83 -10.65 -15.10 -10.84
C ALA A 83 -9.93 -14.53 -9.62
N CYS A 84 -10.60 -13.72 -8.80
CA CYS A 84 -10.05 -13.16 -7.60
C CYS A 84 -9.67 -14.25 -6.59
N ARG A 85 -10.59 -15.17 -6.30
CA ARG A 85 -10.35 -16.28 -5.38
C ARG A 85 -9.12 -17.10 -5.81
N LYS A 86 -9.06 -17.49 -7.09
CA LYS A 86 -7.93 -18.22 -7.66
C LYS A 86 -6.63 -17.44 -7.51
N SER A 87 -6.63 -16.15 -7.86
CA SER A 87 -5.42 -15.32 -7.85
C SER A 87 -4.86 -15.12 -6.44
N VAL A 88 -5.71 -15.00 -5.42
CA VAL A 88 -5.27 -14.91 -4.01
C VAL A 88 -4.66 -16.23 -3.54
N MET A 89 -5.23 -17.39 -3.94
CA MET A 89 -4.63 -18.68 -3.63
C MET A 89 -3.26 -18.85 -4.33
N ASP A 90 -3.07 -18.26 -5.50
CA ASP A 90 -1.77 -18.25 -6.18
C ASP A 90 -0.79 -17.26 -5.50
N SER A 91 -1.27 -16.12 -4.97
CA SER A 91 -0.46 -15.21 -4.14
C SER A 91 0.02 -15.90 -2.86
N LEU A 92 -0.82 -16.66 -2.16
CA LEU A 92 -0.41 -17.47 -1.00
C LEU A 92 0.75 -18.41 -1.32
N LYS A 93 0.69 -19.12 -2.47
CA LYS A 93 1.78 -20.01 -2.92
C LYS A 93 3.07 -19.24 -3.19
N LYS A 94 2.99 -18.09 -3.88
CA LYS A 94 4.15 -17.25 -4.19
C LYS A 94 4.77 -16.66 -2.93
N LEU A 95 3.94 -16.17 -2.02
CA LEU A 95 4.36 -15.63 -0.73
C LEU A 95 4.80 -16.71 0.28
N LYS A 96 4.63 -18.00 -0.05
CA LYS A 96 5.04 -19.17 0.75
C LYS A 96 4.48 -19.11 2.18
N THR A 97 3.21 -18.78 2.30
CA THR A 97 2.52 -18.61 3.59
C THR A 97 1.11 -19.18 3.52
N ASP A 98 0.56 -19.60 4.67
CA ASP A 98 -0.78 -20.18 4.77
C ASP A 98 -1.88 -19.12 4.88
N TYR A 99 -1.51 -17.86 5.20
CA TYR A 99 -2.41 -16.72 5.29
C TYR A 99 -1.71 -15.41 4.89
N ILE A 100 -2.50 -14.42 4.45
CA ILE A 100 -2.05 -13.05 4.17
C ILE A 100 -2.69 -12.12 5.19
N ASP A 101 -1.93 -11.16 5.73
CA ASP A 101 -2.45 -10.24 6.76
C ASP A 101 -3.42 -9.22 6.18
N LEU A 102 -3.15 -8.68 4.99
CA LEU A 102 -4.04 -7.74 4.30
C LEU A 102 -4.04 -7.99 2.79
N VAL A 103 -5.23 -8.13 2.20
CA VAL A 103 -5.40 -8.14 0.75
C VAL A 103 -6.24 -6.94 0.33
N LEU A 104 -5.72 -6.17 -0.62
CA LEU A 104 -6.39 -5.01 -1.19
C LEU A 104 -6.90 -5.30 -2.61
N LEU A 105 -8.04 -4.73 -2.98
CA LEU A 105 -8.37 -4.50 -4.39
C LEU A 105 -7.54 -3.32 -4.89
N HIS A 106 -6.69 -3.52 -5.90
CA HIS A 106 -5.65 -2.56 -6.27
C HIS A 106 -6.17 -1.29 -6.94
N GLN A 107 -7.28 -1.39 -7.69
CA GLN A 107 -7.86 -0.28 -8.47
C GLN A 107 -9.39 -0.29 -8.39
N PRO A 108 -10.05 0.89 -8.47
CA PRO A 108 -11.50 1.01 -8.34
C PRO A 108 -12.24 0.80 -9.67
N PHE A 109 -11.84 -0.18 -10.50
CA PHE A 109 -12.37 -0.40 -11.84
C PHE A 109 -12.79 -1.86 -12.06
N GLY A 110 -13.68 -2.10 -13.02
CA GLY A 110 -14.15 -3.43 -13.38
C GLY A 110 -15.07 -4.07 -12.35
N ASP A 111 -15.11 -5.43 -12.31
CA ASP A 111 -15.95 -6.17 -11.35
C ASP A 111 -15.30 -6.28 -9.95
N TYR A 112 -15.05 -5.13 -9.33
CA TYR A 112 -14.52 -5.11 -7.96
C TYR A 112 -15.52 -5.65 -6.93
N TYR A 113 -16.83 -5.61 -7.18
CA TYR A 113 -17.82 -6.22 -6.29
C TYR A 113 -17.72 -7.74 -6.26
N GLY A 114 -17.57 -8.38 -7.43
CA GLY A 114 -17.32 -9.82 -7.50
C GLY A 114 -16.03 -10.22 -6.80
N ALA A 115 -14.97 -9.45 -7.05
CA ALA A 115 -13.68 -9.64 -6.40
C ALA A 115 -13.77 -9.46 -4.87
N TYR A 116 -14.50 -8.43 -4.39
CA TYR A 116 -14.65 -8.18 -2.96
C TYR A 116 -15.38 -9.32 -2.24
N ARG A 117 -16.46 -9.88 -2.86
CA ARG A 117 -17.14 -11.07 -2.30
C ARG A 117 -16.21 -12.27 -2.16
N ALA A 118 -15.29 -12.48 -3.10
CA ALA A 118 -14.30 -13.53 -2.98
C ALA A 118 -13.32 -13.29 -1.82
N LEU A 119 -12.93 -12.02 -1.58
CA LEU A 119 -12.10 -11.66 -0.44
C LEU A 119 -12.83 -11.87 0.89
N GLU A 120 -14.13 -11.56 0.96
CA GLU A 120 -14.95 -11.79 2.15
C GLU A 120 -14.98 -13.28 2.54
N GLU A 121 -15.14 -14.19 1.58
CA GLU A 121 -15.12 -15.64 1.84
C GLU A 121 -13.74 -16.13 2.26
N LEU A 122 -12.67 -15.67 1.59
CA LEU A 122 -11.30 -16.02 1.98
C LEU A 122 -10.95 -15.50 3.39
N TYR A 123 -11.54 -14.39 3.80
CA TYR A 123 -11.44 -13.87 5.17
C TYR A 123 -12.18 -14.80 6.16
N GLU A 124 -13.42 -15.20 5.85
CA GLU A 124 -14.19 -16.17 6.66
C GLU A 124 -13.46 -17.54 6.76
N GLU A 125 -12.75 -17.96 5.72
CA GLU A 125 -11.91 -19.18 5.70
C GLU A 125 -10.58 -19.02 6.45
N GLY A 126 -10.24 -17.83 6.94
CA GLY A 126 -8.99 -17.54 7.64
C GLY A 126 -7.75 -17.48 6.72
N LYS A 127 -7.93 -17.43 5.39
CA LYS A 127 -6.85 -17.25 4.41
C LYS A 127 -6.34 -15.82 4.36
N ILE A 128 -7.18 -14.86 4.74
CA ILE A 128 -6.88 -13.44 4.82
C ILE A 128 -7.29 -12.95 6.20
N LYS A 129 -6.45 -12.15 6.88
CA LYS A 129 -6.76 -11.59 8.21
C LYS A 129 -7.42 -10.21 8.15
N ALA A 130 -7.23 -9.48 7.06
CA ALA A 130 -7.87 -8.19 6.79
C ALA A 130 -8.08 -8.01 5.29
N ILE A 131 -9.16 -7.33 4.92
CA ILE A 131 -9.48 -6.98 3.54
C ILE A 131 -9.64 -5.47 3.41
N GLY A 132 -9.25 -4.95 2.26
CA GLY A 132 -9.34 -3.52 1.99
C GLY A 132 -9.35 -3.21 0.49
N VAL A 133 -9.18 -1.95 0.21
CA VAL A 133 -9.19 -1.41 -1.15
C VAL A 133 -8.02 -0.45 -1.35
N SER A 134 -7.75 -0.08 -2.60
CA SER A 134 -6.74 0.91 -2.95
C SER A 134 -7.27 1.81 -4.05
N ASN A 135 -6.99 3.12 -3.93
CA ASN A 135 -7.43 4.17 -4.86
C ASN A 135 -8.96 4.35 -4.95
N PHE A 136 -9.71 3.91 -3.94
CA PHE A 136 -11.13 4.17 -3.83
C PHE A 136 -11.35 5.55 -3.24
N TYR A 137 -11.61 6.54 -4.09
CA TYR A 137 -11.93 7.89 -3.68
C TYR A 137 -13.32 7.98 -3.03
N PRO A 138 -13.73 9.10 -2.43
CA PRO A 138 -14.89 9.16 -1.54
C PRO A 138 -16.16 8.51 -2.04
N ASP A 139 -16.51 8.72 -3.32
CA ASP A 139 -17.71 8.13 -3.96
C ASP A 139 -17.61 6.59 -4.06
N ARG A 140 -16.48 6.08 -4.54
CA ARG A 140 -16.23 4.64 -4.67
C ARG A 140 -16.08 3.94 -3.33
N LEU A 141 -15.46 4.64 -2.35
CA LEU A 141 -15.35 4.10 -1.00
C LEU A 141 -16.74 4.03 -0.33
N ALA A 142 -17.53 5.09 -0.43
CA ALA A 142 -18.89 5.09 0.10
C ALA A 142 -19.74 3.97 -0.52
N ASP A 143 -19.63 3.79 -1.84
CA ASP A 143 -20.33 2.75 -2.59
C ASP A 143 -20.00 1.35 -2.06
N ILE A 144 -18.69 0.98 -1.99
CA ILE A 144 -18.29 -0.33 -1.46
C ILE A 144 -18.58 -0.48 0.03
N CYS A 145 -18.58 0.59 0.82
CA CYS A 145 -18.90 0.55 2.23
C CYS A 145 -20.40 0.36 2.52
N LEU A 146 -21.28 0.71 1.60
CA LEU A 146 -22.73 0.74 1.83
C LEU A 146 -23.48 -0.36 1.09
N PHE A 147 -23.01 -0.77 -0.09
CA PHE A 147 -23.75 -1.68 -0.96
C PHE A 147 -23.08 -3.04 -1.17
N GLY A 148 -23.86 -4.11 -1.06
CA GLY A 148 -23.53 -5.44 -1.56
C GLY A 148 -22.38 -6.18 -0.88
N ARG A 149 -22.04 -5.86 0.39
CA ARG A 149 -20.95 -6.50 1.14
C ARG A 149 -21.39 -6.96 2.53
N LYS A 150 -20.66 -7.90 3.12
CA LYS A 150 -20.81 -8.34 4.52
C LYS A 150 -19.81 -7.62 5.45
N ILE A 151 -18.62 -7.28 4.93
CA ILE A 151 -17.48 -6.78 5.70
C ILE A 151 -17.06 -5.41 5.15
N VAL A 152 -16.98 -4.41 6.00
CA VAL A 152 -16.45 -3.07 5.63
C VAL A 152 -14.97 -3.18 5.34
N PRO A 153 -14.44 -2.55 4.28
CA PRO A 153 -12.99 -2.44 4.09
C PRO A 153 -12.29 -1.92 5.34
N MET A 154 -11.15 -2.50 5.67
CA MET A 154 -10.39 -2.11 6.87
C MET A 154 -9.36 -1.02 6.56
N VAL A 155 -8.85 -1.02 5.33
CA VAL A 155 -7.84 -0.11 4.83
C VAL A 155 -8.24 0.38 3.42
N ASN A 156 -7.96 1.66 3.13
CA ASN A 156 -7.92 2.19 1.78
C ASN A 156 -6.55 2.83 1.54
N GLN A 157 -5.76 2.22 0.66
CA GLN A 157 -4.42 2.69 0.32
C GLN A 157 -4.48 3.65 -0.86
N ILE A 158 -4.17 4.93 -0.64
CA ILE A 158 -4.22 6.00 -1.66
C ILE A 158 -2.93 6.82 -1.67
N GLU A 159 -2.74 7.65 -2.71
CA GLU A 159 -1.67 8.64 -2.72
C GLU A 159 -1.83 9.61 -1.56
N VAL A 160 -0.82 9.69 -0.66
CA VAL A 160 -0.76 10.71 0.38
C VAL A 160 0.68 11.19 0.58
N ASN A 161 0.90 12.47 0.42
CA ASN A 161 2.16 13.15 0.65
C ASN A 161 1.88 14.63 1.01
N PRO A 162 2.87 15.44 1.43
CA PRO A 162 2.62 16.83 1.81
C PRO A 162 1.96 17.70 0.75
N LEU A 163 2.16 17.41 -0.54
CA LEU A 163 1.55 18.17 -1.65
C LEU A 163 0.14 17.67 -2.02
N ASN A 164 -0.22 16.47 -1.55
CA ASN A 164 -1.54 15.86 -1.74
C ASN A 164 -1.96 15.18 -0.43
N ALA A 165 -2.37 15.98 0.55
CA ALA A 165 -2.59 15.55 1.93
C ALA A 165 -3.86 14.72 2.12
N ARG A 166 -4.85 14.81 1.21
CA ARG A 166 -6.07 13.98 1.18
C ARG A 166 -6.91 14.08 2.47
N PHE A 167 -7.04 15.27 3.04
CA PHE A 167 -7.78 15.49 4.29
C PHE A 167 -9.25 15.05 4.18
N ILE A 168 -9.94 15.45 3.09
CA ILE A 168 -11.34 15.08 2.86
C ILE A 168 -11.52 13.58 2.71
N ASP A 169 -10.56 12.90 2.04
CA ASP A 169 -10.57 11.45 1.94
C ASP A 169 -10.38 10.79 3.31
N GLN A 170 -9.51 11.34 4.15
CA GLN A 170 -9.30 10.84 5.51
C GLN A 170 -10.57 10.93 6.36
N GLU A 171 -11.23 12.08 6.37
CA GLU A 171 -12.51 12.28 7.06
C GLU A 171 -13.58 11.31 6.56
N ASN A 172 -13.66 11.11 5.24
CA ASN A 172 -14.60 10.17 4.64
C ASN A 172 -14.30 8.71 5.03
N MET A 173 -13.02 8.33 5.10
CA MET A 173 -12.61 6.99 5.58
C MET A 173 -12.94 6.78 7.06
N GLU A 174 -12.69 7.77 7.90
CA GLU A 174 -12.98 7.73 9.34
C GLU A 174 -14.48 7.53 9.61
N LYS A 175 -15.34 8.15 8.82
CA LYS A 175 -16.80 7.98 8.88
C LYS A 175 -17.23 6.52 8.75
N TYR A 176 -16.52 5.71 7.96
CA TYR A 176 -16.79 4.28 7.75
C TYR A 176 -15.89 3.37 8.60
N GLY A 177 -15.02 3.92 9.44
CA GLY A 177 -14.05 3.15 10.22
C GLY A 177 -12.93 2.53 9.39
N VAL A 178 -12.68 3.06 8.19
CA VAL A 178 -11.61 2.64 7.27
C VAL A 178 -10.33 3.38 7.61
N LYS A 179 -9.19 2.71 7.67
CA LYS A 179 -7.89 3.36 7.88
C LYS A 179 -7.28 3.78 6.56
N MET A 180 -6.73 5.00 6.54
CA MET A 180 -5.95 5.51 5.42
C MET A 180 -4.55 4.91 5.44
N GLU A 181 -4.09 4.43 4.28
CA GLU A 181 -2.69 4.04 4.06
C GLU A 181 -2.12 4.85 2.89
N ALA A 182 -0.92 5.39 3.08
CA ALA A 182 -0.23 6.22 2.09
C ALA A 182 0.66 5.38 1.17
N TRP A 183 0.41 5.38 -0.14
CA TRP A 183 1.46 5.11 -1.11
C TRP A 183 2.11 6.42 -1.56
N ALA A 184 3.35 6.35 -2.05
CA ALA A 184 4.18 7.51 -2.41
C ALA A 184 4.25 8.60 -1.33
N PRO A 185 4.60 8.28 -0.07
CA PRO A 185 4.67 9.26 1.04
C PRO A 185 5.69 10.38 0.77
N PHE A 186 6.65 10.15 -0.12
CA PHE A 186 7.67 11.09 -0.56
C PHE A 186 7.38 11.68 -1.95
N GLY A 187 6.20 11.44 -2.54
CA GLY A 187 5.86 11.84 -3.90
C GLY A 187 6.83 11.31 -4.96
N GLU A 188 7.57 10.20 -4.69
CA GLU A 188 8.68 9.69 -5.50
C GLU A 188 9.77 10.75 -5.79
N GLY A 189 9.95 11.72 -4.90
CA GLY A 189 10.91 12.83 -5.05
C GLY A 189 10.47 13.92 -6.03
N ARG A 190 9.25 13.84 -6.55
CA ARG A 190 8.69 14.87 -7.46
C ARG A 190 8.57 16.21 -6.74
N ASN A 191 8.56 17.28 -7.53
CA ASN A 191 8.39 18.67 -7.04
C ASN A 191 9.37 19.05 -5.91
N ASN A 192 10.58 18.47 -5.94
CA ASN A 192 11.65 18.75 -4.98
C ASN A 192 11.25 18.56 -3.50
N LEU A 193 10.36 17.61 -3.20
CA LEU A 193 9.88 17.37 -1.83
C LEU A 193 11.01 17.17 -0.82
N PHE A 194 12.09 16.44 -1.19
CA PHE A 194 13.23 16.23 -0.29
C PHE A 194 14.04 17.49 0.02
N THR A 195 13.97 18.50 -0.83
CA THR A 195 14.68 19.78 -0.67
C THR A 195 13.73 20.96 -0.42
N ASN A 196 12.45 20.69 -0.20
CA ASN A 196 11.47 21.73 0.15
C ASN A 196 11.90 22.48 1.42
N GLU A 197 11.97 23.79 1.36
CA GLU A 197 12.52 24.63 2.45
C GLU A 197 11.75 24.48 3.75
N VAL A 198 10.42 24.33 3.72
CA VAL A 198 9.59 24.11 4.91
C VAL A 198 10.00 22.81 5.60
N LEU A 199 10.03 21.70 4.84
CA LEU A 199 10.37 20.36 5.36
C LEU A 199 11.81 20.31 5.88
N VAL A 200 12.76 20.93 5.16
CA VAL A 200 14.17 21.00 5.56
C VAL A 200 14.34 21.84 6.84
N ASN A 201 13.67 22.99 6.95
CA ASN A 201 13.77 23.85 8.11
C ASN A 201 13.13 23.23 9.36
N ILE A 202 11.99 22.54 9.20
CA ILE A 202 11.40 21.74 10.27
C ILE A 202 12.37 20.62 10.69
N GLY A 203 12.94 19.89 9.74
CA GLY A 203 13.90 18.82 10.03
C GLY A 203 15.10 19.28 10.85
N LYS A 204 15.65 20.48 10.57
CA LYS A 204 16.76 21.07 11.36
C LYS A 204 16.41 21.24 12.84
N LYS A 205 15.15 21.56 13.20
CA LYS A 205 14.71 21.73 14.60
C LYS A 205 14.86 20.43 15.39
N TYR A 206 14.67 19.30 14.74
CA TYR A 206 14.65 17.97 15.36
C TYR A 206 15.90 17.14 15.04
N ASN A 207 16.87 17.70 14.30
CA ASN A 207 18.01 16.96 13.74
C ASN A 207 17.58 15.74 12.92
N LYS A 208 16.56 15.94 12.06
CA LYS A 208 15.96 14.95 11.19
C LYS A 208 15.98 15.39 9.72
N SER A 209 15.94 14.44 8.80
CA SER A 209 15.79 14.74 7.37
C SER A 209 14.36 15.12 7.00
N SER A 210 14.20 15.74 5.84
CA SER A 210 12.87 16.00 5.28
C SER A 210 12.05 14.73 5.07
N ALA A 211 12.70 13.59 4.74
CA ALA A 211 12.04 12.28 4.64
C ALA A 211 11.45 11.86 6.00
N GLN A 212 12.22 11.96 7.07
CA GLN A 212 11.76 11.65 8.43
C GLN A 212 10.63 12.59 8.88
N VAL A 213 10.69 13.86 8.51
CA VAL A 213 9.62 14.84 8.79
C VAL A 213 8.32 14.43 8.08
N MET A 214 8.37 14.07 6.79
CA MET A 214 7.20 13.60 6.03
C MET A 214 6.59 12.34 6.65
N LEU A 215 7.42 11.37 7.03
CA LEU A 215 6.93 10.14 7.68
C LEU A 215 6.30 10.45 9.04
N ARG A 216 6.93 11.28 9.87
CA ARG A 216 6.41 11.64 11.20
C ARG A 216 5.09 12.40 11.10
N TRP A 217 4.96 13.31 10.12
CA TRP A 217 3.72 14.02 9.84
C TRP A 217 2.57 13.05 9.52
N LEU A 218 2.80 12.03 8.66
CA LEU A 218 1.80 11.00 8.37
C LEU A 218 1.46 10.16 9.60
N ILE A 219 2.46 9.74 10.38
CA ILE A 219 2.29 8.96 11.61
C ILE A 219 1.42 9.72 12.61
N GLN A 220 1.68 11.01 12.85
CA GLN A 220 0.90 11.82 13.78
C GLN A 220 -0.55 12.04 13.33
N ARG A 221 -0.83 11.95 12.04
CA ARG A 221 -2.18 11.92 11.48
C ARG A 221 -2.85 10.54 11.61
N GLY A 222 -2.15 9.53 12.08
CA GLY A 222 -2.67 8.14 12.13
C GLY A 222 -2.74 7.47 10.76
N VAL A 223 -2.02 7.97 9.76
CA VAL A 223 -1.95 7.40 8.41
C VAL A 223 -0.90 6.29 8.40
N ILE A 224 -1.31 5.10 7.94
CA ILE A 224 -0.41 3.96 7.70
C ILE A 224 0.45 4.29 6.47
N ILE A 225 1.67 3.80 6.42
CA ILE A 225 2.63 4.20 5.39
C ILE A 225 3.29 2.97 4.76
N ALA A 226 3.31 2.91 3.43
CA ALA A 226 4.18 2.02 2.66
C ALA A 226 5.29 2.86 2.01
N CYS A 227 6.49 2.88 2.62
CA CYS A 227 7.65 3.58 2.07
C CYS A 227 8.64 2.60 1.42
N LYS A 228 9.38 3.07 0.41
CA LYS A 228 10.32 2.25 -0.37
C LYS A 228 11.72 2.81 -0.34
N SER A 229 12.70 1.93 -0.21
CA SER A 229 14.11 2.21 -0.51
C SER A 229 14.82 0.94 -1.00
N THR A 230 15.87 1.09 -1.81
CA THR A 230 16.81 0.03 -2.16
C THR A 230 18.14 0.17 -1.41
N HIS A 231 18.29 1.19 -0.56
CA HIS A 231 19.49 1.51 0.22
C HIS A 231 19.21 1.27 1.70
N ILE A 232 20.00 0.45 2.34
CA ILE A 232 19.82 0.08 3.75
C ILE A 232 19.92 1.29 4.68
N GLU A 233 20.83 2.22 4.40
CA GLU A 233 21.02 3.44 5.18
C GLU A 233 19.74 4.31 5.20
N ARG A 234 19.03 4.36 4.07
CA ARG A 234 17.72 5.05 4.01
C ARG A 234 16.62 4.27 4.70
N MET A 235 16.69 2.93 4.73
CA MET A 235 15.75 2.13 5.49
C MET A 235 15.93 2.37 7.00
N GLU A 236 17.18 2.43 7.48
CA GLU A 236 17.53 2.80 8.86
C GLU A 236 17.06 4.20 9.21
N GLU A 237 17.25 5.16 8.31
CA GLU A 237 16.75 6.52 8.45
C GLU A 237 15.22 6.56 8.54
N ASN A 238 14.52 5.89 7.63
CA ASN A 238 13.06 5.89 7.56
C ASN A 238 12.40 5.25 8.79
N ILE A 239 13.00 4.22 9.38
CA ILE A 239 12.44 3.59 10.59
C ILE A 239 12.72 4.38 11.86
N ASN A 240 13.72 5.27 11.85
CA ASN A 240 14.10 6.12 12.99
C ASN A 240 13.26 7.40 13.05
N VAL A 241 11.93 7.24 13.18
CA VAL A 241 10.94 8.33 13.19
C VAL A 241 10.04 8.34 14.42
N PHE A 242 10.29 7.44 15.38
CA PHE A 242 9.47 7.30 16.59
C PHE A 242 10.06 7.98 17.81
N ASP A 243 11.21 8.61 17.69
CA ASP A 243 11.99 9.26 18.77
C ASP A 243 11.77 10.78 18.85
N PHE A 244 10.91 11.35 18.01
CA PHE A 244 10.56 12.77 18.02
C PHE A 244 9.08 12.97 17.69
N THR A 245 8.58 14.18 18.00
CA THR A 245 7.20 14.59 17.70
C THR A 245 7.23 15.98 17.11
N LEU A 246 6.57 16.19 15.98
CA LEU A 246 6.37 17.51 15.38
C LEU A 246 5.42 18.33 16.24
N SER A 247 5.69 19.62 16.44
CA SER A 247 4.75 20.51 17.10
C SER A 247 3.51 20.76 16.26
N ASP A 248 2.44 21.28 16.88
CA ASP A 248 1.21 21.61 16.15
C ASP A 248 1.47 22.67 15.07
N GLU A 249 2.37 23.63 15.34
CA GLU A 249 2.78 24.66 14.37
C GLU A 249 3.51 24.02 13.17
N ASP A 250 4.41 23.04 13.42
CA ASP A 250 5.13 22.35 12.35
C ASP A 250 4.18 21.47 11.53
N MET A 251 3.22 20.81 12.16
CA MET A 251 2.16 20.06 11.46
C MET A 251 1.36 20.98 10.55
N GLU A 252 0.98 22.17 11.03
CA GLU A 252 0.22 23.16 10.26
C GLU A 252 1.04 23.74 9.09
N GLU A 253 2.34 24.00 9.28
CA GLU A 253 3.20 24.46 8.20
C GLU A 253 3.33 23.40 7.08
N ILE A 254 3.39 22.12 7.44
CA ILE A 254 3.37 21.03 6.44
C ILE A 254 2.00 20.96 5.75
N ASN A 255 0.91 21.11 6.49
CA ASN A 255 -0.45 21.09 5.92
C ASN A 255 -0.66 22.17 4.86
N LYS A 256 -0.03 23.36 4.99
CA LYS A 256 -0.08 24.43 4.00
C LYS A 256 0.58 24.12 2.66
N LEU A 257 1.42 23.06 2.58
CA LEU A 257 2.01 22.59 1.33
C LEU A 257 0.98 21.88 0.44
N ASN A 258 -0.17 21.50 0.99
CA ASN A 258 -1.20 20.76 0.26
C ASN A 258 -1.76 21.57 -0.92
N THR A 259 -1.79 20.93 -2.07
CA THR A 259 -2.35 21.49 -3.32
C THR A 259 -3.66 20.83 -3.75
N ASP A 260 -4.07 19.76 -3.07
CA ASP A 260 -5.19 18.88 -3.44
C ASP A 260 -5.07 18.27 -4.86
N ASN A 261 -3.86 18.24 -5.39
CA ASN A 261 -3.59 17.69 -6.72
C ASN A 261 -2.69 16.45 -6.61
N SER A 262 -3.06 15.39 -7.32
CA SER A 262 -2.21 14.22 -7.47
C SER A 262 -0.91 14.57 -8.18
N LEU A 263 0.21 14.05 -7.69
CA LEU A 263 1.51 14.15 -8.37
C LEU A 263 1.65 13.13 -9.50
N PHE A 264 0.71 12.21 -9.65
CA PHE A 264 0.76 11.09 -10.59
C PHE A 264 -0.38 11.13 -11.58
N PHE A 265 -1.59 10.82 -11.16
CA PHE A 265 -2.78 10.81 -12.00
C PHE A 265 -4.06 10.79 -11.15
N ASN A 266 -5.16 11.21 -11.75
CA ASN A 266 -6.46 11.22 -11.09
C ASN A 266 -7.28 9.99 -11.51
N HIS A 267 -7.61 9.10 -10.58
CA HIS A 267 -8.44 7.91 -10.82
C HIS A 267 -9.89 8.21 -11.23
N GLN A 268 -10.35 9.44 -11.06
CA GLN A 268 -11.68 9.90 -11.52
C GLN A 268 -11.66 10.42 -12.97
N ASP A 269 -10.48 10.54 -13.59
CA ASP A 269 -10.37 10.92 -15.00
C ASP A 269 -10.73 9.70 -15.88
N PRO A 270 -11.74 9.80 -16.77
CA PRO A 270 -12.09 8.73 -17.70
C PRO A 270 -10.91 8.23 -18.54
N LYS A 271 -9.97 9.09 -18.90
CA LYS A 271 -8.75 8.71 -19.65
C LYS A 271 -7.88 7.73 -18.86
N MET A 272 -7.90 7.82 -17.53
CA MET A 272 -7.18 6.84 -16.70
C MET A 272 -7.86 5.48 -16.72
N VAL A 273 -9.19 5.44 -16.74
CA VAL A 273 -9.92 4.17 -16.91
C VAL A 273 -9.54 3.50 -18.24
N GLU A 274 -9.56 4.26 -19.34
CA GLU A 274 -9.13 3.78 -20.66
C GLU A 274 -7.67 3.30 -20.66
N TRP A 275 -6.78 4.03 -19.98
CA TRP A 275 -5.36 3.64 -19.86
C TRP A 275 -5.20 2.32 -19.11
N PHE A 276 -5.90 2.12 -17.99
CA PHE A 276 -5.88 0.87 -17.25
C PHE A 276 -6.47 -0.29 -18.05
N ASP A 277 -7.56 -0.08 -18.81
CA ASP A 277 -8.14 -1.07 -19.70
C ASP A 277 -7.13 -1.50 -20.79
N ASN A 278 -6.42 -0.55 -21.38
CA ASN A 278 -5.36 -0.86 -22.37
C ASN A 278 -4.21 -1.67 -21.75
N ILE A 279 -3.81 -1.40 -20.51
CA ILE A 279 -2.81 -2.21 -19.79
C ILE A 279 -3.32 -3.65 -19.62
N VAL A 280 -4.57 -3.83 -19.19
CA VAL A 280 -5.20 -5.13 -19.02
C VAL A 280 -5.20 -5.91 -20.32
N LYS A 281 -5.67 -5.31 -21.42
CA LYS A 281 -5.70 -5.93 -22.76
C LYS A 281 -4.31 -6.35 -23.22
N SER A 282 -3.33 -5.45 -23.14
CA SER A 282 -1.95 -5.74 -23.53
C SER A 282 -1.31 -6.87 -22.71
N ARG A 283 -1.63 -7.01 -21.43
CA ARG A 283 -1.15 -8.12 -20.60
C ARG A 283 -1.75 -9.44 -21.03
N ARG A 284 -3.07 -9.50 -21.29
CA ARG A 284 -3.77 -10.71 -21.76
C ARG A 284 -3.24 -11.18 -23.11
N GLU A 285 -3.05 -10.28 -24.06
CA GLU A 285 -2.46 -10.60 -25.37
C GLU A 285 -1.05 -11.20 -25.24
N ASN A 286 -0.22 -10.64 -24.38
CA ASN A 286 1.12 -11.14 -24.12
C ASN A 286 1.14 -12.52 -23.41
N GLU A 287 0.17 -12.81 -22.55
CA GLU A 287 0.04 -14.12 -21.92
C GLU A 287 -0.44 -15.19 -22.91
N ASP A 288 -1.38 -14.87 -23.79
CA ASP A 288 -1.86 -15.77 -24.82
C ASP A 288 -0.75 -16.09 -25.84
N CYS A 289 0.02 -15.11 -26.29
CA CYS A 289 1.21 -15.32 -27.11
C CYS A 289 2.27 -16.21 -26.45
N ARG A 290 2.40 -16.20 -25.11
CA ARG A 290 3.33 -17.08 -24.38
C ARG A 290 2.80 -18.50 -24.24
N LYS A 291 1.50 -18.71 -24.13
CA LYS A 291 0.86 -20.03 -24.09
C LYS A 291 0.97 -20.72 -25.45
N ASP A 292 0.75 -19.99 -26.53
CA ASP A 292 0.87 -20.52 -27.89
C ASP A 292 2.30 -20.96 -28.21
N LYS A 293 3.33 -20.25 -27.73
CA LYS A 293 4.74 -20.63 -27.91
C LYS A 293 5.19 -21.83 -27.05
N LYS A 294 4.44 -22.24 -26.04
CA LYS A 294 4.74 -23.43 -25.23
C LYS A 294 4.10 -24.72 -25.78
N ASN A 295 3.25 -24.60 -26.78
CA ASN A 295 2.54 -25.71 -27.42
C ASN A 295 3.16 -26.11 -28.78
N TRP A 296 4.39 -25.67 -29.10
CA TRP A 296 5.18 -26.05 -30.26
C TRP A 296 6.48 -26.75 -29.86
#